data_85d4880de0b3eef045020090c30c21b1
#
_entry.id   85d4880de0b3eef045020090c30c21b1
#
_cell.length_a   1.000
_cell.length_b   1.000
_cell.length_c   1.000
_cell.angle_alpha   90.00
_cell.angle_beta   90.00
_cell.angle_gamma   90.00
#
_symmetry.space_group_name_H-M   'P 1'
#
loop_
_entity.id
_entity.type
_entity.pdbx_description
1 polymer ?
#
loop_
_entity_poly.entity_id
_entity_poly.type
_entity_poly.pdbx_seq_one_letter_code
_entity_poly.pdbx_strand_id
1 'polypeptide(L)'
;MISLMRFSKSIPSHIKVTDSTYIGLNGDKLPLKIIKSRNTLNRTLIIFPGASPTAEEHPGLLFLSSVLANIGFNIYIPRMPLLKKLNISEDNVNWFAHGYSQLIKRVDIQGTRISCMGVSFGGAILLKASLNKLMLASPPHSILTYGTYYDVRKSMDFLIHGTINIKGKDIAIQPHEWGLVVFMHNFLHTVDVGFDTTNLEKILALRIQDMDVDKDLENLSAFDRKIIDDILNSKISNEVNKIIDVIFKERIDLLDDISPKNWCEQVKSKVYVMHGANDNMVPYTQSVDLANHLVNSELFISYLYEHNEISPNRSFFYKIKELLRIVSYMRGYIKYHEN
;
A
#
# COMPACT_ATOMS: atom_id res chain seq x y z
N MET A 1 16.99 20.04 -2.30
CA MET A 1 16.67 20.31 -0.89
C MET A 1 15.55 21.33 -0.71
N ILE A 2 15.60 22.51 -1.35
CA ILE A 2 14.55 23.55 -1.27
C ILE A 2 13.22 23.12 -1.93
N SER A 3 13.22 22.26 -2.95
CA SER A 3 12.02 21.78 -3.62
C SER A 3 11.19 20.78 -2.79
N LEU A 4 11.79 20.13 -1.81
CA LEU A 4 11.06 19.27 -0.84
C LEU A 4 10.32 20.09 0.23
N MET A 5 10.69 21.35 0.42
CA MET A 5 10.04 22.25 1.39
C MET A 5 8.87 23.06 0.80
N ARG A 6 8.78 23.16 -0.52
CA ARG A 6 7.62 23.73 -1.21
C ARG A 6 6.79 22.56 -1.75
N PHE A 7 5.90 22.04 -0.95
CA PHE A 7 4.81 21.18 -1.41
C PHE A 7 3.87 21.97 -2.32
N SER A 8 4.35 22.30 -3.51
CA SER A 8 3.47 22.63 -4.62
C SER A 8 2.87 21.29 -5.06
N LYS A 9 1.54 21.15 -5.04
CA LYS A 9 0.80 19.99 -5.58
C LYS A 9 1.00 19.80 -7.10
N SER A 10 1.88 20.57 -7.73
CA SER A 10 2.16 20.51 -9.16
C SER A 10 3.46 19.74 -9.45
N ILE A 11 3.37 18.81 -10.40
CA ILE A 11 4.53 18.09 -10.94
C ILE A 11 5.47 19.11 -11.61
N PRO A 12 6.77 19.11 -11.30
CA PRO A 12 7.74 20.03 -11.92
C PRO A 12 7.73 19.92 -13.45
N SER A 13 7.83 21.03 -14.17
CA SER A 13 7.73 21.10 -15.65
C SER A 13 8.79 20.27 -16.41
N HIS A 14 9.89 19.91 -15.77
CA HIS A 14 10.93 19.04 -16.36
C HIS A 14 10.63 17.54 -16.20
N ILE A 15 9.58 17.17 -15.44
CA ILE A 15 9.12 15.80 -15.31
C ILE A 15 7.99 15.57 -16.33
N LYS A 16 8.18 14.57 -17.18
CA LYS A 16 7.17 14.16 -18.15
C LYS A 16 6.39 12.97 -17.62
N VAL A 17 5.06 13.11 -17.55
CA VAL A 17 4.12 12.02 -17.32
C VAL A 17 3.51 11.62 -18.66
N THR A 18 3.57 10.35 -18.99
CA THR A 18 3.08 9.80 -20.27
C THR A 18 2.17 8.63 -20.00
N ASP A 19 1.02 8.62 -20.66
CA ASP A 19 0.12 7.47 -20.69
C ASP A 19 0.60 6.44 -21.71
N SER A 20 0.57 5.18 -21.30
CA SER A 20 0.94 4.03 -22.10
C SER A 20 0.05 2.84 -21.74
N THR A 21 0.36 1.67 -22.26
CA THR A 21 -0.35 0.44 -21.93
C THR A 21 0.61 -0.72 -21.75
N TYR A 22 0.13 -1.77 -21.08
CA TYR A 22 0.74 -3.09 -21.03
C TYR A 22 -0.35 -4.16 -21.19
N ILE A 23 0.05 -5.41 -21.44
CA ILE A 23 -0.91 -6.52 -21.55
C ILE A 23 -1.12 -7.11 -20.14
N GLY A 24 -2.35 -7.08 -19.69
CA GLY A 24 -2.78 -7.66 -18.40
C GLY A 24 -2.83 -9.19 -18.43
N LEU A 25 -3.04 -9.77 -17.25
CA LEU A 25 -3.06 -11.24 -17.08
C LEU A 25 -4.16 -11.92 -17.90
N ASN A 26 -5.27 -11.24 -18.14
CA ASN A 26 -6.41 -11.69 -18.96
C ASN A 26 -6.28 -11.36 -20.46
N GLY A 27 -5.14 -10.80 -20.88
CA GLY A 27 -4.90 -10.41 -22.28
C GLY A 27 -5.35 -9.01 -22.68
N ASP A 28 -6.05 -8.28 -21.79
CA ASP A 28 -6.51 -6.93 -22.07
C ASP A 28 -5.36 -5.92 -22.05
N LYS A 29 -5.51 -4.83 -22.83
CA LYS A 29 -4.63 -3.67 -22.72
C LYS A 29 -5.02 -2.84 -21.52
N LEU A 30 -4.12 -2.75 -20.54
CA LEU A 30 -4.31 -2.01 -19.32
C LEU A 30 -3.45 -0.74 -19.28
N PRO A 31 -3.92 0.33 -18.61
CA PRO A 31 -3.18 1.56 -18.45
C PRO A 31 -1.84 1.36 -17.73
N LEU A 32 -0.87 2.15 -18.17
CA LEU A 32 0.48 2.25 -17.60
C LEU A 32 0.89 3.71 -17.57
N LYS A 33 1.17 4.27 -16.40
CA LYS A 33 1.78 5.60 -16.28
C LYS A 33 3.31 5.47 -16.37
N ILE A 34 3.94 6.30 -17.18
CA ILE A 34 5.40 6.39 -17.31
C ILE A 34 5.82 7.80 -16.92
N ILE A 35 6.73 7.91 -15.93
CA ILE A 35 7.18 9.18 -15.40
C ILE A 35 8.70 9.24 -15.51
N LYS A 36 9.20 10.20 -16.27
CA LYS A 36 10.63 10.37 -16.55
C LYS A 36 11.05 11.83 -16.40
N SER A 37 12.27 12.04 -15.89
CA SER A 37 12.94 13.34 -15.94
C SER A 37 13.70 13.50 -17.27
N ARG A 38 14.11 14.73 -17.61
CA ARG A 38 15.03 14.95 -18.73
C ARG A 38 16.41 14.31 -18.50
N ASN A 39 16.85 14.22 -17.27
CA ASN A 39 18.13 13.64 -16.87
C ASN A 39 17.92 12.26 -16.25
N THR A 40 17.47 11.29 -17.05
CA THR A 40 17.28 9.92 -16.57
C THR A 40 18.60 9.18 -16.48
N LEU A 41 18.74 8.36 -15.46
CA LEU A 41 19.84 7.40 -15.31
C LEU A 41 19.38 6.02 -15.79
N ASN A 42 20.34 5.11 -15.96
CA ASN A 42 20.08 3.75 -16.45
C ASN A 42 19.44 2.85 -15.36
N ARG A 43 18.38 3.33 -14.71
CA ARG A 43 17.68 2.62 -13.64
C ARG A 43 16.18 2.83 -13.75
N THR A 44 15.46 1.73 -13.61
CA THR A 44 14.00 1.67 -13.69
C THR A 44 13.43 1.27 -12.34
N LEU A 45 12.34 1.92 -11.94
CA LEU A 45 11.55 1.55 -10.79
C LEU A 45 10.11 1.29 -11.23
N ILE A 46 9.65 0.04 -11.08
CA ILE A 46 8.27 -0.35 -11.30
C ILE A 46 7.53 -0.20 -9.96
N ILE A 47 6.52 0.67 -9.91
CA ILE A 47 5.76 0.94 -8.69
C ILE A 47 4.39 0.28 -8.78
N PHE A 48 4.14 -0.67 -7.88
CA PHE A 48 2.85 -1.32 -7.70
C PHE A 48 2.04 -0.53 -6.67
N PRO A 49 0.85 -0.02 -7.03
CA PRO A 49 0.02 0.76 -6.13
C PRO A 49 -0.51 -0.06 -4.95
N GLY A 50 -0.97 0.61 -3.92
CA GLY A 50 -1.82 0.02 -2.89
C GLY A 50 -3.26 -0.16 -3.37
N ALA A 51 -4.11 -0.73 -2.50
CA ALA A 51 -5.54 -0.81 -2.75
C ALA A 51 -6.14 0.61 -2.74
N SER A 52 -6.60 1.08 -3.89
CA SER A 52 -7.17 2.42 -4.05
C SER A 52 -8.01 2.51 -5.32
N PRO A 53 -9.19 3.18 -5.29
CA PRO A 53 -10.00 3.43 -6.48
C PRO A 53 -9.28 4.24 -7.55
N THR A 54 -8.32 5.07 -7.17
CA THR A 54 -7.49 5.87 -8.09
C THR A 54 -6.27 5.11 -8.62
N ALA A 55 -5.85 4.03 -7.94
CA ALA A 55 -4.76 3.13 -8.36
C ALA A 55 -3.49 3.89 -8.85
N GLU A 56 -3.08 3.68 -10.12
CA GLU A 56 -1.91 4.33 -10.76
C GLU A 56 -2.07 5.85 -10.94
N GLU A 57 -3.28 6.38 -10.76
CA GLU A 57 -3.60 7.81 -10.87
C GLU A 57 -3.64 8.51 -9.50
N HIS A 58 -3.36 7.79 -8.41
CA HIS A 58 -3.39 8.37 -7.07
C HIS A 58 -2.44 9.58 -6.95
N PRO A 59 -2.94 10.78 -6.56
CA PRO A 59 -2.13 12.00 -6.56
C PRO A 59 -0.84 11.91 -5.74
N GLY A 60 -0.91 11.30 -4.55
CA GLY A 60 0.27 11.07 -3.71
C GLY A 60 1.30 10.13 -4.35
N LEU A 61 0.84 9.11 -5.08
CA LEU A 61 1.72 8.19 -5.81
C LEU A 61 2.41 8.90 -6.99
N LEU A 62 1.67 9.69 -7.75
CA LEU A 62 2.22 10.50 -8.85
C LEU A 62 3.23 11.53 -8.34
N PHE A 63 2.95 12.16 -7.20
CA PHE A 63 3.90 13.08 -6.56
C PHE A 63 5.18 12.36 -6.12
N LEU A 64 5.09 11.26 -5.38
CA LEU A 64 6.23 10.44 -4.98
C LEU A 64 7.04 9.98 -6.20
N SER A 65 6.36 9.53 -7.25
CA SER A 65 6.98 9.11 -8.50
C SER A 65 7.74 10.25 -9.19
N SER A 66 7.21 11.47 -9.13
CA SER A 66 7.87 12.66 -9.67
C SER A 66 9.16 13.00 -8.90
N VAL A 67 9.15 12.84 -7.58
CA VAL A 67 10.34 13.01 -6.74
C VAL A 67 11.42 11.97 -7.10
N LEU A 68 11.01 10.70 -7.25
CA LEU A 68 11.91 9.61 -7.62
C LEU A 68 12.46 9.78 -9.06
N ALA A 69 11.63 10.25 -9.98
CA ALA A 69 12.07 10.58 -11.34
C ALA A 69 13.07 11.74 -11.34
N ASN A 70 12.89 12.74 -10.47
CA ASN A 70 13.82 13.87 -10.36
C ASN A 70 15.21 13.46 -9.87
N ILE A 71 15.32 12.36 -9.14
CA ILE A 71 16.61 11.78 -8.71
C ILE A 71 17.14 10.71 -9.69
N GLY A 72 16.54 10.61 -10.87
CA GLY A 72 17.07 9.88 -12.01
C GLY A 72 16.47 8.49 -12.29
N PHE A 73 15.39 8.10 -11.60
CA PHE A 73 14.70 6.86 -11.94
C PHE A 73 13.74 7.02 -13.13
N ASN A 74 13.63 5.99 -13.97
CA ASN A 74 12.53 5.83 -14.91
C ASN A 74 11.41 5.09 -14.19
N ILE A 75 10.26 5.73 -14.00
CA ILE A 75 9.16 5.19 -13.20
C ILE A 75 8.08 4.61 -14.11
N TYR A 76 7.60 3.42 -13.78
CA TYR A 76 6.50 2.74 -14.44
C TYR A 76 5.46 2.31 -13.40
N ILE A 77 4.21 2.75 -13.56
CA ILE A 77 3.12 2.42 -12.63
C ILE A 77 2.03 1.70 -13.42
N PRO A 78 1.99 0.37 -13.39
CA PRO A 78 0.93 -0.40 -14.04
C PRO A 78 -0.37 -0.32 -13.25
N ARG A 79 -1.52 -0.24 -13.95
CA ARG A 79 -2.84 -0.45 -13.33
C ARG A 79 -2.96 -1.89 -12.86
N MET A 80 -3.29 -2.09 -11.59
CA MET A 80 -3.65 -3.39 -11.01
C MET A 80 -5.17 -3.45 -10.85
N PRO A 81 -5.90 -4.17 -11.73
CA PRO A 81 -7.37 -4.08 -11.79
C PRO A 81 -8.06 -4.49 -10.49
N LEU A 82 -7.55 -5.50 -9.78
CA LEU A 82 -8.13 -5.96 -8.52
C LEU A 82 -7.94 -4.90 -7.42
N LEU A 83 -6.75 -4.30 -7.33
CA LEU A 83 -6.48 -3.25 -6.34
C LEU A 83 -7.26 -1.97 -6.60
N LYS A 84 -7.54 -1.66 -7.88
CA LYS A 84 -8.42 -0.53 -8.23
C LYS A 84 -9.86 -0.76 -7.75
N LYS A 85 -10.29 -2.00 -7.67
CA LYS A 85 -11.58 -2.42 -7.09
C LYS A 85 -11.51 -2.65 -5.58
N LEU A 86 -10.40 -2.29 -4.94
CA LEU A 86 -10.14 -2.55 -3.52
C LEU A 86 -10.22 -4.03 -3.13
N ASN A 87 -10.03 -4.95 -4.09
CA ASN A 87 -9.99 -6.37 -3.83
C ASN A 87 -8.63 -6.75 -3.23
N ILE A 88 -8.63 -7.19 -1.98
CA ILE A 88 -7.44 -7.57 -1.20
C ILE A 88 -7.23 -9.10 -1.16
N SER A 89 -7.39 -9.78 -2.29
CA SER A 89 -7.18 -11.23 -2.41
C SER A 89 -5.76 -11.61 -2.83
N GLU A 90 -5.44 -12.90 -2.68
CA GLU A 90 -4.17 -13.50 -3.14
C GLU A 90 -4.01 -13.46 -4.67
N ASP A 91 -5.10 -13.38 -5.43
CA ASP A 91 -5.05 -13.29 -6.89
C ASP A 91 -4.17 -12.14 -7.38
N ASN A 92 -4.03 -11.09 -6.59
CA ASN A 92 -3.12 -9.99 -6.87
C ASN A 92 -1.67 -10.43 -7.08
N VAL A 93 -1.24 -11.53 -6.48
CA VAL A 93 0.12 -12.08 -6.64
C VAL A 93 0.42 -12.42 -8.10
N ASN A 94 -0.54 -13.08 -8.78
CA ASN A 94 -0.40 -13.44 -10.18
C ASN A 94 -0.44 -12.19 -11.08
N TRP A 95 -1.28 -11.20 -10.76
CA TRP A 95 -1.32 -9.94 -11.48
C TRP A 95 -0.01 -9.15 -11.38
N PHE A 96 0.62 -9.12 -10.20
CA PHE A 96 1.90 -8.43 -9.98
C PHE A 96 3.04 -9.13 -10.72
N ALA A 97 3.14 -10.47 -10.56
CA ALA A 97 4.17 -11.24 -11.24
C ALA A 97 4.06 -11.16 -12.78
N HIS A 98 2.82 -11.24 -13.31
CA HIS A 98 2.56 -11.07 -14.73
C HIS A 98 2.89 -9.65 -15.20
N GLY A 99 2.38 -8.62 -14.51
CA GLY A 99 2.66 -7.21 -14.84
C GLY A 99 4.16 -6.91 -14.87
N TYR A 100 4.89 -7.38 -13.87
CA TYR A 100 6.36 -7.31 -13.86
C TYR A 100 6.96 -7.97 -15.10
N SER A 101 6.57 -9.22 -15.40
CA SER A 101 7.12 -9.98 -16.53
C SER A 101 6.84 -9.33 -17.90
N GLN A 102 5.72 -8.62 -18.04
CA GLN A 102 5.40 -7.84 -19.24
C GLN A 102 6.25 -6.58 -19.35
N LEU A 103 6.43 -5.87 -18.22
CA LEU A 103 7.16 -4.61 -18.21
C LEU A 103 8.64 -4.78 -18.49
N ILE A 104 9.30 -5.79 -17.92
CA ILE A 104 10.74 -6.01 -18.14
C ILE A 104 11.11 -6.37 -19.59
N LYS A 105 10.13 -6.79 -20.42
CA LYS A 105 10.31 -7.07 -21.85
C LYS A 105 10.21 -5.81 -22.74
N ARG A 106 9.81 -4.68 -22.18
CA ARG A 106 9.69 -3.42 -22.94
C ARG A 106 11.05 -2.92 -23.41
N VAL A 107 11.14 -2.47 -24.66
CA VAL A 107 12.38 -1.96 -25.25
C VAL A 107 12.95 -0.78 -24.46
N ASP A 108 12.07 0.09 -23.91
CA ASP A 108 12.46 1.27 -23.14
C ASP A 108 12.86 0.97 -21.67
N ILE A 109 12.82 -0.31 -21.26
CA ILE A 109 13.30 -0.82 -19.96
C ILE A 109 14.54 -1.73 -20.14
N GLN A 110 14.65 -2.41 -21.25
CA GLN A 110 15.77 -3.33 -21.51
C GLN A 110 17.14 -2.64 -21.31
N GLY A 111 18.06 -3.35 -20.67
CA GLY A 111 19.40 -2.83 -20.36
C GLY A 111 19.43 -1.86 -19.17
N THR A 112 18.30 -1.51 -18.55
CA THR A 112 18.29 -0.75 -17.30
C THR A 112 18.35 -1.67 -16.07
N ARG A 113 18.82 -1.14 -14.95
CA ARG A 113 18.73 -1.83 -13.65
C ARG A 113 17.30 -1.68 -13.11
N ILE A 114 16.61 -2.79 -12.96
CA ILE A 114 15.18 -2.82 -12.61
C ILE A 114 15.00 -3.09 -11.13
N SER A 115 14.27 -2.23 -10.45
CA SER A 115 13.81 -2.41 -9.07
C SER A 115 12.30 -2.27 -9.00
N CYS A 116 11.71 -2.77 -7.93
CA CYS A 116 10.28 -2.65 -7.72
C CYS A 116 9.97 -1.91 -6.42
N MET A 117 8.83 -1.23 -6.37
CA MET A 117 8.28 -0.64 -5.15
C MET A 117 6.83 -1.07 -4.99
N GLY A 118 6.44 -1.44 -3.79
CA GLY A 118 5.04 -1.71 -3.44
C GLY A 118 4.57 -0.81 -2.29
N VAL A 119 3.36 -0.28 -2.43
CA VAL A 119 2.77 0.64 -1.45
C VAL A 119 1.67 -0.05 -0.67
N SER A 120 1.65 0.09 0.67
CA SER A 120 0.60 -0.45 1.55
C SER A 120 0.37 -1.96 1.29
N PHE A 121 -0.86 -2.39 1.06
CA PHE A 121 -1.20 -3.76 0.67
C PHE A 121 -0.38 -4.25 -0.53
N GLY A 122 -0.15 -3.39 -1.53
CA GLY A 122 0.68 -3.71 -2.69
C GLY A 122 2.13 -4.06 -2.34
N GLY A 123 2.65 -3.60 -1.20
CA GLY A 123 3.99 -3.97 -0.72
C GLY A 123 4.08 -5.43 -0.31
N ALA A 124 3.10 -5.93 0.46
CA ALA A 124 3.04 -7.34 0.86
C ALA A 124 2.84 -8.25 -0.37
N ILE A 125 1.91 -7.90 -1.26
CA ILE A 125 1.67 -8.65 -2.48
C ILE A 125 2.91 -8.68 -3.39
N LEU A 126 3.65 -7.57 -3.50
CA LEU A 126 4.90 -7.53 -4.27
C LEU A 126 5.96 -8.47 -3.68
N LEU A 127 6.11 -8.50 -2.36
CA LEU A 127 7.01 -9.45 -1.70
C LEU A 127 6.59 -10.90 -1.99
N LYS A 128 5.30 -11.22 -1.91
CA LYS A 128 4.80 -12.56 -2.25
C LYS A 128 4.99 -12.87 -3.75
N ALA A 129 4.71 -11.92 -4.62
CA ALA A 129 4.91 -12.07 -6.07
C ALA A 129 6.39 -12.30 -6.43
N SER A 130 7.34 -11.77 -5.64
CA SER A 130 8.78 -12.03 -5.85
C SER A 130 9.17 -13.50 -5.67
N LEU A 131 8.32 -14.31 -5.03
CA LEU A 131 8.47 -15.76 -4.91
C LEU A 131 7.82 -16.53 -6.09
N ASN A 132 7.08 -15.84 -6.95
CA ASN A 132 6.47 -16.44 -8.14
C ASN A 132 7.54 -16.73 -9.21
N LYS A 133 7.41 -17.86 -9.90
CA LYS A 133 8.35 -18.31 -10.95
C LYS A 133 8.66 -17.24 -12.02
N LEU A 134 7.69 -16.39 -12.37
CA LEU A 134 7.89 -15.32 -13.36
C LEU A 134 8.87 -14.26 -12.86
N MET A 135 8.80 -13.88 -11.58
CA MET A 135 9.73 -12.92 -11.00
C MET A 135 11.07 -13.57 -10.61
N LEU A 136 11.06 -14.83 -10.17
CA LEU A 136 12.29 -15.59 -9.87
C LEU A 136 13.15 -15.81 -11.12
N ALA A 137 12.56 -15.93 -12.30
CA ALA A 137 13.30 -16.07 -13.56
C ALA A 137 14.11 -14.82 -13.94
N SER A 138 13.70 -13.64 -13.46
CA SER A 138 14.41 -12.37 -13.64
C SER A 138 14.11 -11.47 -12.43
N PRO A 139 14.75 -11.70 -11.28
CA PRO A 139 14.42 -11.01 -10.05
C PRO A 139 14.76 -9.51 -10.12
N PRO A 140 13.97 -8.63 -9.48
CA PRO A 140 14.32 -7.23 -9.36
C PRO A 140 15.61 -7.07 -8.55
N HIS A 141 16.41 -6.07 -8.89
CA HIS A 141 17.67 -5.74 -8.18
C HIS A 141 17.42 -5.44 -6.69
N SER A 142 16.31 -4.80 -6.38
CA SER A 142 15.80 -4.62 -5.02
C SER A 142 14.29 -4.45 -5.02
N ILE A 143 13.70 -4.61 -3.84
CA ILE A 143 12.29 -4.31 -3.57
C ILE A 143 12.24 -3.22 -2.49
N LEU A 144 11.44 -2.17 -2.70
CA LEU A 144 11.13 -1.18 -1.68
C LEU A 144 9.66 -1.34 -1.28
N THR A 145 9.37 -1.42 0.00
CA THR A 145 8.00 -1.41 0.53
C THR A 145 7.75 -0.13 1.31
N TYR A 146 6.56 0.46 1.16
CA TYR A 146 6.16 1.65 1.88
C TYR A 146 4.81 1.43 2.57
N GLY A 147 4.76 1.58 3.90
CA GLY A 147 3.53 1.44 4.67
C GLY A 147 2.95 0.03 4.66
N THR A 148 3.80 -0.99 4.59
CA THR A 148 3.39 -2.40 4.41
C THR A 148 3.24 -3.10 5.75
N TYR A 149 2.23 -3.95 5.86
CA TYR A 149 1.99 -4.78 7.03
C TYR A 149 2.86 -6.06 7.02
N TYR A 150 2.97 -6.70 8.19
CA TYR A 150 3.59 -8.01 8.42
C TYR A 150 2.53 -9.09 8.70
N ASP A 151 1.52 -8.73 9.50
CA ASP A 151 0.43 -9.58 9.93
C ASP A 151 -0.90 -8.83 9.78
N VAL A 152 -1.78 -9.33 8.90
CA VAL A 152 -3.10 -8.73 8.66
C VAL A 152 -3.92 -8.68 9.95
N ARG A 153 -3.88 -9.74 10.76
CA ARG A 153 -4.64 -9.82 12.00
C ARG A 153 -4.23 -8.72 12.98
N LYS A 154 -2.93 -8.55 13.20
CA LYS A 154 -2.40 -7.46 14.05
C LYS A 154 -2.74 -6.08 13.49
N SER A 155 -2.77 -5.93 12.17
CA SER A 155 -3.18 -4.67 11.54
C SER A 155 -4.66 -4.39 11.80
N MET A 156 -5.50 -5.43 11.79
CA MET A 156 -6.91 -5.30 12.16
C MET A 156 -7.10 -5.03 13.65
N ASP A 157 -6.35 -5.69 14.53
CA ASP A 157 -6.37 -5.39 15.96
C ASP A 157 -6.06 -3.91 16.22
N PHE A 158 -5.13 -3.32 15.46
CA PHE A 158 -4.87 -1.88 15.51
C PHE A 158 -6.09 -1.05 15.04
N LEU A 159 -6.73 -1.42 13.93
CA LEU A 159 -7.91 -0.70 13.43
C LEU A 159 -9.10 -0.79 14.39
N ILE A 160 -9.18 -1.85 15.19
CA ILE A 160 -10.23 -2.07 16.20
C ILE A 160 -9.93 -1.27 17.49
N HIS A 161 -8.71 -1.38 18.01
CA HIS A 161 -8.36 -0.88 19.34
C HIS A 161 -7.68 0.48 19.34
N GLY A 162 -7.11 0.92 18.19
CA GLY A 162 -6.39 2.19 18.08
C GLY A 162 -5.12 2.25 18.95
N THR A 163 -4.50 1.10 19.23
CA THR A 163 -3.32 1.04 20.08
C THR A 163 -2.19 0.27 19.42
N ILE A 164 -0.97 0.73 19.67
CA ILE A 164 0.27 0.01 19.32
C ILE A 164 1.09 -0.19 20.57
N ASN A 165 1.71 -1.36 20.73
CA ASN A 165 2.64 -1.61 21.82
C ASN A 165 4.08 -1.33 21.39
N ILE A 166 4.76 -0.43 22.09
CA ILE A 166 6.16 -0.10 21.85
C ILE A 166 6.94 -0.32 23.15
N LYS A 167 7.76 -1.36 23.17
CA LYS A 167 8.61 -1.70 24.33
C LYS A 167 7.81 -1.80 25.63
N GLY A 168 6.63 -2.45 25.58
CA GLY A 168 5.76 -2.66 26.73
C GLY A 168 4.88 -1.46 27.11
N LYS A 169 4.86 -0.38 26.30
CA LYS A 169 3.96 0.77 26.49
C LYS A 169 2.95 0.83 25.37
N ASP A 170 1.68 0.92 25.75
CA ASP A 170 0.60 1.14 24.79
C ASP A 170 0.51 2.62 24.43
N ILE A 171 0.50 2.90 23.12
CA ILE A 171 0.39 4.23 22.55
C ILE A 171 -0.90 4.27 21.73
N ALA A 172 -1.80 5.20 22.07
CA ALA A 172 -3.03 5.41 21.33
C ALA A 172 -2.75 6.17 20.03
N ILE A 173 -3.28 5.65 18.92
CA ILE A 173 -3.31 6.29 17.59
C ILE A 173 -4.74 6.12 17.07
N GLN A 174 -5.39 7.22 16.67
CA GLN A 174 -6.74 7.13 16.10
C GLN A 174 -6.69 6.40 14.75
N PRO A 175 -7.34 5.21 14.62
CA PRO A 175 -7.36 4.50 13.35
C PRO A 175 -8.11 5.27 12.27
N HIS A 176 -7.74 5.03 11.02
CA HIS A 176 -8.44 5.61 9.88
C HIS A 176 -9.71 4.82 9.58
N GLU A 177 -10.84 5.50 9.47
CA GLU A 177 -12.17 4.90 9.22
C GLU A 177 -12.22 4.03 7.97
N TRP A 178 -11.48 4.40 6.93
CA TRP A 178 -11.42 3.67 5.67
C TRP A 178 -10.93 2.22 5.80
N GLY A 179 -10.09 1.92 6.78
CA GLY A 179 -9.55 0.58 7.00
C GLY A 179 -10.65 -0.45 7.30
N LEU A 180 -11.58 -0.10 8.19
CA LEU A 180 -12.70 -0.98 8.55
C LEU A 180 -13.68 -1.13 7.38
N VAL A 181 -13.96 -0.06 6.64
CA VAL A 181 -14.82 -0.08 5.44
C VAL A 181 -14.28 -1.04 4.39
N VAL A 182 -12.99 -0.95 4.07
CA VAL A 182 -12.33 -1.83 3.09
C VAL A 182 -12.32 -3.28 3.56
N PHE A 183 -12.05 -3.51 4.84
CA PHE A 183 -12.07 -4.87 5.40
C PHE A 183 -13.47 -5.49 5.31
N MET A 184 -14.50 -4.79 5.77
CA MET A 184 -15.87 -5.28 5.70
C MET A 184 -16.34 -5.51 4.26
N HIS A 185 -16.03 -4.59 3.34
CA HIS A 185 -16.34 -4.77 1.92
C HIS A 185 -15.74 -6.04 1.32
N ASN A 186 -14.51 -6.39 1.71
CA ASN A 186 -13.83 -7.56 1.14
C ASN A 186 -14.31 -8.90 1.74
N PHE A 187 -14.77 -8.91 2.97
CA PHE A 187 -14.97 -10.18 3.67
C PHE A 187 -16.41 -10.44 4.12
N LEU A 188 -17.26 -9.41 4.32
CA LEU A 188 -18.61 -9.59 4.85
C LEU A 188 -19.45 -10.54 3.97
N HIS A 189 -19.43 -10.37 2.65
CA HIS A 189 -20.16 -11.20 1.69
C HIS A 189 -19.64 -12.65 1.59
N THR A 190 -18.54 -12.98 2.26
CA THR A 190 -17.90 -14.31 2.18
C THR A 190 -18.18 -15.19 3.38
N VAL A 191 -18.88 -14.69 4.40
CA VAL A 191 -19.13 -15.36 5.68
C VAL A 191 -20.60 -15.29 6.05
N ASP A 192 -21.07 -16.27 6.84
CA ASP A 192 -22.42 -16.23 7.41
C ASP A 192 -22.37 -15.66 8.83
N VAL A 193 -22.88 -14.45 8.99
CA VAL A 193 -22.95 -13.74 10.28
C VAL A 193 -24.27 -13.95 11.02
N GLY A 194 -25.17 -14.82 10.48
CA GLY A 194 -26.44 -15.19 11.09
C GLY A 194 -27.58 -14.20 10.81
N PHE A 195 -27.40 -13.24 9.89
CA PHE A 195 -28.45 -12.34 9.40
C PHE A 195 -28.13 -11.88 7.96
N ASP A 196 -29.14 -11.33 7.27
CA ASP A 196 -28.99 -10.84 5.89
C ASP A 196 -28.12 -9.59 5.84
N THR A 197 -27.00 -9.65 5.11
CA THR A 197 -26.00 -8.58 4.96
C THR A 197 -26.12 -7.82 3.64
N THR A 198 -27.06 -8.17 2.77
CA THR A 198 -27.19 -7.64 1.40
C THR A 198 -27.19 -6.11 1.35
N ASN A 199 -27.92 -5.48 2.27
CA ASN A 199 -27.98 -4.02 2.35
C ASN A 199 -26.65 -3.40 2.79
N LEU A 200 -25.97 -4.01 3.77
CA LEU A 200 -24.66 -3.54 4.25
C LEU A 200 -23.62 -3.64 3.14
N GLU A 201 -23.58 -4.78 2.44
CA GLU A 201 -22.67 -5.03 1.31
C GLU A 201 -22.86 -4.01 0.18
N LYS A 202 -24.14 -3.71 -0.16
CA LYS A 202 -24.47 -2.69 -1.16
C LYS A 202 -23.90 -1.32 -0.78
N ILE A 203 -24.10 -0.89 0.47
CA ILE A 203 -23.62 0.41 0.93
C ILE A 203 -22.09 0.47 0.97
N LEU A 204 -21.46 -0.60 1.46
CA LEU A 204 -20.00 -0.69 1.45
C LEU A 204 -19.43 -0.62 0.02
N ALA A 205 -20.09 -1.32 -0.94
CA ALA A 205 -19.68 -1.27 -2.35
C ALA A 205 -19.84 0.12 -2.99
N LEU A 206 -20.83 0.89 -2.60
CA LEU A 206 -21.01 2.28 -3.03
C LEU A 206 -19.93 3.19 -2.36
N ARG A 207 -19.74 3.02 -1.06
CA ARG A 207 -18.81 3.84 -0.27
C ARG A 207 -17.37 3.73 -0.76
N ILE A 208 -16.90 2.52 -1.10
CA ILE A 208 -15.54 2.34 -1.65
C ILE A 208 -15.34 3.00 -3.02
N GLN A 209 -16.43 3.30 -3.73
CA GLN A 209 -16.40 4.05 -5.00
C GLN A 209 -16.54 5.56 -4.78
N ASP A 210 -16.50 6.02 -3.53
CA ASP A 210 -16.69 7.40 -3.11
C ASP A 210 -18.06 7.98 -3.54
N MET A 211 -19.07 7.10 -3.63
CA MET A 211 -20.44 7.49 -3.93
C MET A 211 -21.16 7.94 -2.67
N ASP A 212 -22.07 8.91 -2.85
CA ASP A 212 -23.00 9.32 -1.81
C ASP A 212 -23.98 8.19 -1.47
N VAL A 213 -24.11 7.86 -0.20
CA VAL A 213 -24.96 6.78 0.31
C VAL A 213 -26.14 7.24 1.17
N ASP A 214 -26.33 8.56 1.36
CA ASP A 214 -27.30 9.11 2.29
C ASP A 214 -28.73 8.59 2.02
N LYS A 215 -29.16 8.55 0.75
CA LYS A 215 -30.47 8.02 0.35
C LYS A 215 -30.61 6.53 0.59
N ASP A 216 -29.55 5.75 0.40
CA ASP A 216 -29.57 4.29 0.65
C ASP A 216 -29.65 4.06 2.16
N LEU A 217 -28.98 4.86 2.95
CA LEU A 217 -29.02 4.80 4.42
C LEU A 217 -30.40 5.08 5.00
N GLU A 218 -31.21 5.96 4.40
CA GLU A 218 -32.57 6.27 4.86
C GLU A 218 -33.54 5.08 4.73
N ASN A 219 -33.27 4.17 3.81
CA ASN A 219 -34.14 3.02 3.52
C ASN A 219 -33.78 1.76 4.31
N LEU A 220 -32.80 1.82 5.20
CA LEU A 220 -32.35 0.68 6.00
C LEU A 220 -33.29 0.40 7.18
N SER A 221 -33.32 -0.87 7.62
CA SER A 221 -33.82 -1.22 8.93
C SER A 221 -33.02 -0.52 10.03
N ALA A 222 -33.63 -0.29 11.20
CA ALA A 222 -32.90 0.32 12.33
C ALA A 222 -31.67 -0.51 12.75
N PHE A 223 -31.73 -1.83 12.57
CA PHE A 223 -30.62 -2.74 12.85
C PHE A 223 -29.49 -2.58 11.85
N ASP A 224 -29.77 -2.65 10.54
CA ASP A 224 -28.75 -2.46 9.49
C ASP A 224 -28.14 -1.07 9.57
N ARG A 225 -29.00 -0.05 9.77
CA ARG A 225 -28.53 1.33 9.90
C ARG A 225 -27.52 1.50 11.03
N LYS A 226 -27.78 0.90 12.19
CA LYS A 226 -26.86 0.96 13.32
C LYS A 226 -25.51 0.34 12.99
N ILE A 227 -25.50 -0.85 12.37
CA ILE A 227 -24.26 -1.56 12.03
C ILE A 227 -23.46 -0.78 11.00
N ILE A 228 -24.11 -0.29 9.94
CA ILE A 228 -23.39 0.44 8.87
C ILE A 228 -22.85 1.78 9.37
N ASP A 229 -23.62 2.52 10.20
CA ASP A 229 -23.15 3.76 10.81
C ASP A 229 -21.94 3.51 11.72
N ASP A 230 -21.95 2.42 12.49
CA ASP A 230 -20.81 2.01 13.31
C ASP A 230 -19.57 1.72 12.43
N ILE A 231 -19.73 0.97 11.32
CA ILE A 231 -18.62 0.66 10.39
C ILE A 231 -18.08 1.92 9.73
N LEU A 232 -18.94 2.80 9.21
CA LEU A 232 -18.55 4.03 8.51
C LEU A 232 -17.83 5.02 9.42
N ASN A 233 -18.10 4.98 10.74
CA ASN A 233 -17.47 5.85 11.74
C ASN A 233 -16.36 5.14 12.53
N SER A 234 -15.88 3.97 12.09
CA SER A 234 -14.88 3.14 12.80
C SER A 234 -15.22 2.85 14.25
N LYS A 235 -16.51 2.69 14.56
CA LYS A 235 -16.98 2.36 15.88
C LYS A 235 -17.18 0.85 16.00
N ILE A 236 -16.49 0.23 16.93
CA ILE A 236 -16.56 -1.19 17.18
C ILE A 236 -17.66 -1.47 18.23
N SER A 237 -18.89 -1.65 17.76
CA SER A 237 -19.99 -2.16 18.59
C SER A 237 -19.89 -3.68 18.75
N ASN A 238 -20.71 -4.24 19.63
CA ASN A 238 -20.77 -5.69 19.83
C ASN A 238 -21.13 -6.44 18.54
N GLU A 239 -22.02 -5.86 17.72
CA GLU A 239 -22.43 -6.43 16.43
C GLU A 239 -21.29 -6.41 15.42
N VAL A 240 -20.60 -5.27 15.27
CA VAL A 240 -19.44 -5.14 14.39
C VAL A 240 -18.31 -6.09 14.83
N ASN A 241 -18.05 -6.19 16.14
CA ASN A 241 -17.03 -7.11 16.65
C ASN A 241 -17.35 -8.58 16.34
N LYS A 242 -18.63 -8.99 16.49
CA LYS A 242 -19.06 -10.35 16.12
C LYS A 242 -18.82 -10.65 14.64
N ILE A 243 -19.11 -9.71 13.75
CA ILE A 243 -18.82 -9.85 12.32
C ILE A 243 -17.31 -10.06 12.10
N ILE A 244 -16.46 -9.24 12.74
CA ILE A 244 -15.01 -9.36 12.67
C ILE A 244 -14.53 -10.73 13.14
N ASP A 245 -15.04 -11.21 14.28
CA ASP A 245 -14.69 -12.52 14.85
C ASP A 245 -15.06 -13.68 13.89
N VAL A 246 -16.24 -13.62 13.25
CA VAL A 246 -16.67 -14.60 12.27
C VAL A 246 -15.73 -14.57 11.06
N ILE A 247 -15.42 -13.40 10.52
CA ILE A 247 -14.48 -13.26 9.38
C ILE A 247 -13.12 -13.85 9.74
N PHE A 248 -12.56 -13.50 10.89
CA PHE A 248 -11.26 -14.05 11.31
C PHE A 248 -11.29 -15.57 11.49
N LYS A 249 -12.40 -16.12 11.98
CA LYS A 249 -12.55 -17.56 12.16
C LYS A 249 -12.67 -18.31 10.83
N GLU A 250 -13.48 -17.79 9.92
CA GLU A 250 -13.82 -18.50 8.68
C GLU A 250 -12.86 -18.22 7.52
N ARG A 251 -12.08 -17.12 7.59
CA ARG A 251 -11.15 -16.71 6.55
C ARG A 251 -9.69 -16.69 7.02
N ILE A 252 -9.40 -17.43 8.09
CA ILE A 252 -8.05 -17.47 8.67
C ILE A 252 -6.99 -17.88 7.63
N ASP A 253 -7.25 -18.90 6.82
CA ASP A 253 -6.30 -19.41 5.83
C ASP A 253 -5.98 -18.35 4.77
N LEU A 254 -7.01 -17.61 4.30
CA LEU A 254 -6.82 -16.54 3.32
C LEU A 254 -6.04 -15.37 3.92
N LEU A 255 -6.38 -14.95 5.15
CA LEU A 255 -5.70 -13.87 5.86
C LEU A 255 -4.25 -14.24 6.17
N ASP A 256 -3.98 -15.48 6.53
CA ASP A 256 -2.64 -15.99 6.76
C ASP A 256 -1.84 -16.08 5.46
N ASP A 257 -2.46 -16.44 4.34
CA ASP A 257 -1.81 -16.51 3.04
C ASP A 257 -1.32 -15.15 2.56
N ILE A 258 -2.08 -14.09 2.75
CA ILE A 258 -1.66 -12.73 2.41
C ILE A 258 -0.78 -12.06 3.47
N SER A 259 -0.53 -12.71 4.63
CA SER A 259 0.28 -12.16 5.72
C SER A 259 1.76 -12.53 5.54
N PRO A 260 2.66 -11.55 5.33
CA PRO A 260 4.11 -11.78 5.22
C PRO A 260 4.73 -12.62 6.33
N LYS A 261 4.18 -12.62 7.53
CA LYS A 261 4.66 -13.40 8.69
C LYS A 261 4.87 -14.89 8.36
N ASN A 262 4.10 -15.45 7.44
CA ASN A 262 4.09 -16.87 7.13
C ASN A 262 5.08 -17.25 6.03
N TRP A 263 5.65 -16.29 5.30
CA TRP A 263 6.47 -16.60 4.12
C TRP A 263 7.58 -15.58 3.82
N CYS A 264 7.67 -14.42 4.47
CA CYS A 264 8.64 -13.37 4.11
C CYS A 264 10.11 -13.79 4.27
N GLU A 265 10.42 -14.77 5.11
CA GLU A 265 11.77 -15.36 5.24
C GLU A 265 12.27 -16.06 3.95
N GLN A 266 11.35 -16.39 3.05
CA GLN A 266 11.69 -16.96 1.74
C GLN A 266 12.19 -15.90 0.75
N VAL A 267 11.90 -14.60 1.00
CA VAL A 267 12.32 -13.50 0.12
C VAL A 267 13.82 -13.27 0.24
N LYS A 268 14.58 -13.55 -0.84
CA LYS A 268 16.05 -13.44 -0.86
C LYS A 268 16.54 -12.12 -1.43
N SER A 269 15.70 -11.39 -2.15
CA SER A 269 16.01 -10.06 -2.69
C SER A 269 16.38 -9.08 -1.58
N LYS A 270 17.20 -8.08 -1.89
CA LYS A 270 17.39 -6.92 -1.00
C LYS A 270 16.07 -6.16 -0.87
N VAL A 271 15.60 -5.98 0.36
CA VAL A 271 14.34 -5.26 0.65
C VAL A 271 14.63 -4.00 1.45
N TYR A 272 14.16 -2.87 0.94
CA TYR A 272 14.12 -1.60 1.65
C TYR A 272 12.71 -1.41 2.21
N VAL A 273 12.60 -1.29 3.53
CA VAL A 273 11.31 -1.16 4.23
C VAL A 273 11.17 0.26 4.75
N MET A 274 10.17 0.99 4.26
CA MET A 274 9.89 2.37 4.70
C MET A 274 8.50 2.48 5.31
N HIS A 275 8.36 3.30 6.36
CA HIS A 275 7.06 3.57 6.97
C HIS A 275 7.01 4.95 7.62
N GLY A 276 5.84 5.58 7.61
CA GLY A 276 5.55 6.77 8.41
C GLY A 276 5.18 6.40 9.85
N ALA A 277 5.78 7.03 10.85
CA ALA A 277 5.54 6.66 12.25
C ALA A 277 4.09 6.92 12.73
N ASN A 278 3.39 7.84 12.07
CA ASN A 278 2.01 8.21 12.40
C ASN A 278 0.99 7.66 11.38
N ASP A 279 1.35 6.56 10.70
CA ASP A 279 0.41 5.87 9.82
C ASP A 279 -0.75 5.30 10.65
N ASN A 280 -1.96 5.73 10.31
CA ASN A 280 -3.19 5.36 10.99
C ASN A 280 -4.04 4.31 10.24
N MET A 281 -3.51 3.79 9.11
CA MET A 281 -4.06 2.64 8.39
C MET A 281 -3.34 1.35 8.77
N VAL A 282 -2.01 1.39 8.72
CA VAL A 282 -1.14 0.28 9.09
C VAL A 282 -0.13 0.79 10.10
N PRO A 283 -0.08 0.27 11.32
CA PRO A 283 0.87 0.78 12.31
C PRO A 283 2.31 0.46 11.89
N TYR A 284 3.22 1.42 12.05
CA TYR A 284 4.61 1.26 11.63
C TYR A 284 5.34 0.08 12.30
N THR A 285 4.85 -0.40 13.45
CA THR A 285 5.33 -1.61 14.12
C THR A 285 5.26 -2.83 13.21
N GLN A 286 4.30 -2.86 12.29
CA GLN A 286 4.18 -3.91 11.27
C GLN A 286 5.38 -3.93 10.31
N SER A 287 5.86 -2.76 9.88
CA SER A 287 7.09 -2.68 9.07
C SER A 287 8.35 -2.99 9.88
N VAL A 288 8.36 -2.72 11.17
CA VAL A 288 9.45 -3.15 12.07
C VAL A 288 9.49 -4.67 12.15
N ASP A 289 8.33 -5.32 12.39
CA ASP A 289 8.22 -6.78 12.42
C ASP A 289 8.63 -7.39 11.06
N LEU A 290 8.14 -6.83 9.95
CA LEU A 290 8.51 -7.26 8.60
C LEU A 290 10.02 -7.21 8.37
N ALA A 291 10.66 -6.09 8.69
CA ALA A 291 12.10 -5.92 8.49
C ALA A 291 12.93 -6.89 9.35
N ASN A 292 12.47 -7.19 10.57
CA ASN A 292 13.15 -8.12 11.47
C ASN A 292 13.11 -9.59 10.99
N HIS A 293 12.11 -9.96 10.17
CA HIS A 293 11.93 -11.34 9.67
C HIS A 293 12.39 -11.51 8.22
N LEU A 294 12.62 -10.43 7.49
CA LEU A 294 13.23 -10.49 6.16
C LEU A 294 14.72 -10.83 6.26
N VAL A 295 15.20 -11.74 5.41
CA VAL A 295 16.61 -12.18 5.42
C VAL A 295 17.60 -11.06 5.08
N ASN A 296 17.21 -10.16 4.18
CA ASN A 296 18.08 -9.07 3.70
C ASN A 296 17.28 -7.77 3.61
N SER A 297 17.12 -7.10 4.73
CA SER A 297 16.32 -5.87 4.81
C SER A 297 17.12 -4.66 5.31
N GLU A 298 16.59 -3.47 5.02
CA GLU A 298 17.02 -2.21 5.59
C GLU A 298 15.78 -1.39 5.93
N LEU A 299 15.62 -1.03 7.20
CA LEU A 299 14.42 -0.36 7.73
C LEU A 299 14.63 1.14 7.87
N PHE A 300 13.63 1.92 7.45
CA PHE A 300 13.53 3.35 7.73
C PHE A 300 12.13 3.73 8.22
N ILE A 301 12.04 4.22 9.45
CA ILE A 301 10.80 4.82 9.98
C ILE A 301 10.95 6.34 9.96
N SER A 302 10.05 6.99 9.23
CA SER A 302 9.97 8.44 9.11
C SER A 302 9.03 9.01 10.18
N TYR A 303 9.53 9.94 10.97
CA TYR A 303 8.72 10.70 11.92
C TYR A 303 8.28 12.06 11.38
N LEU A 304 8.52 12.35 10.08
CA LEU A 304 8.08 13.56 9.41
C LEU A 304 6.71 13.45 8.77
N TYR A 305 6.40 12.24 8.28
CA TYR A 305 5.18 12.00 7.51
C TYR A 305 4.15 11.31 8.38
N GLU A 306 3.03 11.95 8.55
CA GLU A 306 1.74 11.34 8.82
C GLU A 306 1.20 10.82 7.48
N HIS A 307 0.13 10.04 7.49
CA HIS A 307 -0.34 9.29 6.31
C HIS A 307 -0.43 10.14 5.01
N ASN A 308 -0.69 11.45 5.13
CA ASN A 308 -0.78 12.38 4.00
C ASN A 308 -0.07 13.73 4.20
N GLU A 309 0.46 14.07 5.39
CA GLU A 309 0.98 15.41 5.67
C GLU A 309 2.24 15.41 6.55
N ILE A 310 3.03 16.49 6.47
CA ILE A 310 4.15 16.72 7.39
C ILE A 310 3.59 17.15 8.75
N SER A 311 3.93 16.42 9.80
CA SER A 311 3.50 16.72 11.17
C SER A 311 3.69 18.20 11.51
N PRO A 312 2.61 19.00 11.75
CA PRO A 312 2.70 20.44 11.94
C PRO A 312 3.37 20.82 13.26
N ASN A 313 3.29 19.96 14.28
CA ASN A 313 3.61 20.28 15.68
C ASN A 313 5.05 20.00 16.14
N ARG A 314 5.98 19.67 15.22
CA ARG A 314 7.38 19.39 15.57
C ARG A 314 8.28 20.61 15.35
N SER A 315 9.30 20.78 16.20
CA SER A 315 10.26 21.89 16.09
C SER A 315 11.00 21.88 14.75
N PHE A 316 11.43 23.05 14.28
CA PHE A 316 12.18 23.19 13.03
C PHE A 316 13.45 22.33 13.00
N PHE A 317 14.21 22.28 14.09
CA PHE A 317 15.42 21.45 14.20
C PHE A 317 15.11 19.95 14.11
N TYR A 318 13.99 19.51 14.66
CA TYR A 318 13.54 18.13 14.53
C TYR A 318 13.24 17.78 13.06
N LYS A 319 12.52 18.65 12.36
CA LYS A 319 12.22 18.47 10.92
C LYS A 319 13.49 18.41 10.06
N ILE A 320 14.50 19.23 10.36
CA ILE A 320 15.80 19.17 9.67
C ILE A 320 16.51 17.83 9.94
N LYS A 321 16.57 17.39 11.19
CA LYS A 321 17.19 16.11 11.56
C LYS A 321 16.52 14.94 10.82
N GLU A 322 15.20 14.90 10.79
CA GLU A 322 14.47 13.86 10.08
C GLU A 322 14.69 13.93 8.56
N LEU A 323 14.72 15.13 7.99
CA LEU A 323 15.04 15.32 6.58
C LEU A 323 16.44 14.78 6.24
N LEU A 324 17.44 15.04 7.10
CA LEU A 324 18.79 14.50 6.91
C LEU A 324 18.80 12.95 7.00
N ARG A 325 18.00 12.35 7.88
CA ARG A 325 17.83 10.90 7.96
C ARG A 325 17.23 10.31 6.67
N ILE A 326 16.16 10.93 6.15
CA ILE A 326 15.56 10.54 4.86
C ILE A 326 16.59 10.64 3.73
N VAL A 327 17.31 11.75 3.65
CA VAL A 327 18.33 11.97 2.63
C VAL A 327 19.46 10.94 2.74
N SER A 328 19.91 10.61 3.96
CA SER A 328 20.94 9.58 4.19
C SER A 328 20.48 8.21 3.73
N TYR A 329 19.26 7.81 4.12
CA TYR A 329 18.67 6.55 3.69
C TYR A 329 18.50 6.46 2.17
N MET A 330 17.94 7.50 1.56
CA MET A 330 17.79 7.57 0.10
C MET A 330 19.12 7.60 -0.64
N ARG A 331 20.17 8.19 -0.07
CA ARG A 331 21.52 8.10 -0.64
C ARG A 331 22.03 6.65 -0.62
N GLY A 332 21.82 5.91 0.46
CA GLY A 332 22.13 4.47 0.54
C GLY A 332 21.40 3.68 -0.54
N TYR A 333 20.09 3.90 -0.65
CA TYR A 333 19.24 3.29 -1.68
C TYR A 333 19.75 3.60 -3.09
N ILE A 334 20.02 4.89 -3.41
CA ILE A 334 20.52 5.31 -4.71
C ILE A 334 21.89 4.67 -5.02
N LYS A 335 22.83 4.71 -4.06
CA LYS A 335 24.16 4.13 -4.21
C LYS A 335 24.12 2.63 -4.50
N TYR A 336 23.21 1.91 -3.85
CA TYR A 336 22.98 0.47 -4.13
C TYR A 336 22.59 0.22 -5.60
N HIS A 337 21.92 1.18 -6.23
CA HIS A 337 21.49 1.11 -7.63
C HIS A 337 22.50 1.73 -8.61
N GLU A 338 23.60 2.25 -8.15
CA GLU A 338 24.70 2.76 -9.00
C GLU A 338 25.76 1.70 -9.26
N ASN A 339 25.95 0.78 -8.33
CA ASN A 339 26.89 -0.33 -8.43
C ASN A 339 26.26 -1.57 -9.06
#